data_0b945e93512968ab0467832b7f537f9a
#
_entry.id   0b945e93512968ab0467832b7f537f9a
#
_cell.length_a   1.000
_cell.length_b   1.000
_cell.length_c   1.000
_cell.angle_alpha   90.00
_cell.angle_beta   90.00
_cell.angle_gamma   90.00
#
_symmetry.space_group_name_H-M   'P 1'
#
loop_
_entity.id
_entity.type
_entity.pdbx_description
1 polymer ?
#
loop_
_entity_poly.entity_id
_entity_poly.type
_entity_poly.pdbx_seq_one_letter_code
_entity_poly.pdbx_strand_id
1 'polypeptide(L)'
;MSSRSVLTTCAMVVTCGAVIPQFWSVDLARCDARLRNDTTGAPAYPPAMLLKVVRFAYSQGIVRSRAIERVCREHVTFMALCGMSAPHFTTIAHFVSTLRDDIAQVFAAVLAVCDGQGLIGREMFAIDGVKLPSNASKHRSGTRAEFTQRAEKLEAAATTMLDRHRATDALDLEPDVAAKTTARIARLTRDAQQLRDWLAIHPHDRRGPTGGLRKSNRTDNASAKMATDKGVIQGYTGVAAVDAAHQIIVNAQAHGTGSEQELLLPVVDALAALRTSETLLTADAGYHSAANLAALAEREVTALIADPDMRQRDERLADRAHHTTAPDPLHDKSRPAPPASSVFTPEDFTYDADARTCVCPAGKSLYRKGAANVTNGYVGEHFRGAKRDCVPCALRAACLRTPETTLVRNVAFLRGRVPTEAAPSPPKDTHTTRMQQRLDTPAGRAQYGRRFATVEPVFANIRFNKRLDRFTLRGRTKVVGQWLLFCLVHNIEKLAHAGYAA
;
A
#
# COMPACT_ATOMS: atom_id res chain seq x y z
N MET A 1 -2.06 24.71 28.70
CA MET A 1 -0.90 23.86 28.40
C MET A 1 -0.41 23.26 29.70
N SER A 2 -0.37 21.93 29.84
CA SER A 2 0.03 21.29 31.10
C SER A 2 1.55 21.47 31.30
N SER A 3 2.00 21.55 32.57
CA SER A 3 3.42 21.66 32.93
C SER A 3 4.30 20.53 32.32
N ARG A 4 3.73 19.36 32.06
CA ARG A 4 4.38 18.26 31.34
C ARG A 4 4.73 18.60 29.89
N SER A 5 3.88 19.34 29.16
CA SER A 5 4.16 19.69 27.74
C SER A 5 5.31 20.71 27.63
N VAL A 6 5.44 21.62 28.59
CA VAL A 6 6.54 22.61 28.62
C VAL A 6 7.87 21.93 28.97
N LEU A 7 7.87 21.00 29.94
CA LEU A 7 9.07 20.24 30.28
C LEU A 7 9.54 19.32 29.14
N THR A 8 8.60 18.66 28.43
CA THR A 8 8.93 17.86 27.25
C THR A 8 9.49 18.74 26.12
N THR A 9 8.94 19.95 25.92
CA THR A 9 9.44 20.90 24.92
C THR A 9 10.82 21.44 25.30
N CYS A 10 11.04 21.79 26.58
CA CYS A 10 12.36 22.18 27.08
C CYS A 10 13.37 21.02 27.00
N ALA A 11 13.00 19.81 27.39
CA ALA A 11 13.85 18.64 27.25
C ALA A 11 14.21 18.38 25.80
N MET A 12 13.26 18.49 24.85
CA MET A 12 13.55 18.36 23.42
C MET A 12 14.46 19.48 22.89
N VAL A 13 14.35 20.70 23.38
CA VAL A 13 15.25 21.80 23.00
C VAL A 13 16.63 21.58 23.60
N VAL A 14 16.70 21.15 24.86
CA VAL A 14 17.97 20.79 25.56
C VAL A 14 18.55 19.51 24.95
N THR A 15 17.75 18.48 24.66
CA THR A 15 18.18 17.25 23.97
C THR A 15 18.59 17.54 22.53
N CYS A 16 17.91 18.43 21.83
CA CYS A 16 18.44 19.02 20.60
C CYS A 16 19.77 19.75 20.83
N GLY A 17 20.03 20.32 22.01
CA GLY A 17 21.28 20.99 22.37
C GLY A 17 22.37 20.05 22.94
N ALA A 18 22.03 19.09 23.78
CA ALA A 18 22.96 18.26 24.54
C ALA A 18 23.27 16.88 23.89
N VAL A 19 22.32 16.26 23.19
CA VAL A 19 22.55 15.06 22.37
C VAL A 19 23.30 15.39 21.07
N ILE A 20 23.36 16.64 20.75
CA ILE A 20 23.90 17.20 19.52
C ILE A 20 25.43 17.11 19.38
N PRO A 21 26.30 17.18 20.40
CA PRO A 21 27.73 17.09 20.14
C PRO A 21 28.14 15.79 19.42
N GLN A 22 27.50 14.69 19.75
CA GLN A 22 27.75 13.40 19.05
C GLN A 22 27.02 13.31 17.70
N PHE A 23 25.92 14.04 17.52
CA PHE A 23 25.24 14.15 16.22
C PHE A 23 25.86 15.17 15.27
N TRP A 24 26.70 16.09 15.79
CA TRP A 24 27.46 17.01 14.95
C TRP A 24 28.57 16.32 14.18
N SER A 25 28.96 15.11 14.57
CA SER A 25 29.89 14.27 13.82
C SER A 25 29.22 13.62 12.59
N VAL A 26 27.89 13.74 12.42
CA VAL A 26 27.26 13.34 11.17
C VAL A 26 27.77 14.27 10.09
N ASP A 27 28.49 13.69 9.14
CA ASP A 27 29.09 14.41 8.03
C ASP A 27 27.99 15.01 7.14
N LEU A 28 27.72 16.30 7.35
CA LEU A 28 26.84 17.11 6.52
C LEU A 28 27.60 17.78 5.37
N ALA A 29 28.89 17.45 5.15
CA ALA A 29 29.72 18.05 4.10
C ALA A 29 29.09 17.86 2.70
N ARG A 30 28.36 16.77 2.46
CA ARG A 30 27.58 16.60 1.24
C ARG A 30 26.41 17.57 1.10
N CYS A 31 25.80 17.98 2.22
CA CYS A 31 24.78 19.03 2.22
C CYS A 31 25.45 20.38 1.97
N ASP A 32 26.59 20.65 2.61
CA ASP A 32 27.36 21.89 2.44
C ASP A 32 27.89 22.02 1.00
N ALA A 33 28.39 20.96 0.41
CA ALA A 33 28.88 20.93 -0.98
C ALA A 33 27.80 21.24 -2.03
N ARG A 34 26.52 21.13 -1.70
CA ARG A 34 25.40 21.53 -2.56
C ARG A 34 25.05 23.01 -2.48
N LEU A 35 25.61 23.71 -1.50
CA LEU A 35 25.39 25.13 -1.32
C LEU A 35 26.33 25.91 -2.22
N ARG A 36 25.76 26.80 -3.01
CA ARG A 36 26.53 27.76 -3.79
C ARG A 36 26.66 29.04 -2.97
N ASN A 37 27.78 29.20 -2.27
CA ASN A 37 28.10 30.42 -1.51
C ASN A 37 29.10 31.28 -2.30
N ASP A 38 29.22 31.09 -3.59
CA ASP A 38 30.06 31.84 -4.47
C ASP A 38 29.42 33.22 -4.73
N THR A 39 30.21 34.18 -4.73
CA THR A 39 30.23 35.61 -5.13
C THR A 39 28.93 36.38 -5.44
N THR A 40 27.77 35.77 -5.64
CA THR A 40 26.53 36.49 -5.98
C THR A 40 25.31 35.95 -5.24
N GLY A 41 24.63 36.79 -4.48
CA GLY A 41 23.35 36.51 -3.78
C GLY A 41 23.46 36.42 -2.27
N ALA A 42 22.33 36.19 -1.59
CA ALA A 42 22.29 36.00 -0.14
C ALA A 42 22.96 34.67 0.21
N PRO A 43 23.76 34.59 1.31
CA PRO A 43 24.39 33.34 1.73
C PRO A 43 23.35 32.26 2.03
N ALA A 44 23.68 31.00 1.68
CA ALA A 44 22.81 29.88 1.95
C ALA A 44 22.72 29.60 3.46
N TYR A 45 21.55 29.18 3.90
CA TYR A 45 21.36 28.77 5.30
C TYR A 45 22.15 27.48 5.61
N PRO A 46 22.84 27.40 6.75
CA PRO A 46 23.58 26.20 7.14
C PRO A 46 22.67 24.95 7.18
N PRO A 47 23.03 23.82 6.54
CA PRO A 47 22.24 22.60 6.54
C PRO A 47 21.93 22.08 7.95
N ALA A 48 22.88 22.20 8.86
CA ALA A 48 22.70 21.82 10.27
C ALA A 48 21.57 22.61 10.95
N MET A 49 21.46 23.91 10.66
CA MET A 49 20.37 24.75 11.18
C MET A 49 19.03 24.32 10.56
N LEU A 50 18.97 24.13 9.24
CA LEU A 50 17.75 23.69 8.56
C LEU A 50 17.30 22.31 9.06
N LEU A 51 18.22 21.39 9.30
CA LEU A 51 17.92 20.07 9.85
C LEU A 51 17.33 20.15 11.25
N LYS A 52 17.87 21.00 12.14
CA LYS A 52 17.31 21.25 13.49
C LYS A 52 15.88 21.77 13.41
N VAL A 53 15.66 22.80 12.61
CA VAL A 53 14.34 23.42 12.43
C VAL A 53 13.32 22.40 11.88
N VAL A 54 13.67 21.66 10.84
CA VAL A 54 12.79 20.66 10.22
C VAL A 54 12.47 19.53 11.19
N ARG A 55 13.48 18.98 11.88
CA ARG A 55 13.26 17.90 12.88
C ARG A 55 12.35 18.35 14.00
N PHE A 56 12.58 19.54 14.57
CA PHE A 56 11.74 20.07 15.63
C PHE A 56 10.32 20.37 15.12
N ALA A 57 10.18 20.87 13.90
CA ALA A 57 8.86 21.06 13.28
C ALA A 57 8.09 19.73 13.12
N TYR A 58 8.75 18.70 12.63
CA TYR A 58 8.13 17.37 12.47
C TYR A 58 7.78 16.73 13.82
N SER A 59 8.54 16.95 14.88
CA SER A 59 8.16 16.47 16.22
C SER A 59 6.88 17.14 16.73
N GLN A 60 6.62 18.38 16.34
CA GLN A 60 5.42 19.13 16.69
C GLN A 60 4.26 18.89 15.68
N GLY A 61 4.42 17.99 14.72
CA GLY A 61 3.43 17.74 13.66
C GLY A 61 3.30 18.89 12.65
N ILE A 62 4.30 19.76 12.56
CA ILE A 62 4.35 20.87 11.60
C ILE A 62 5.15 20.43 10.38
N VAL A 63 4.47 19.87 9.37
CA VAL A 63 5.12 19.20 8.22
C VAL A 63 5.11 20.05 6.93
N ARG A 64 4.36 21.15 6.89
CA ARG A 64 4.25 22.00 5.69
C ARG A 64 5.29 23.11 5.73
N SER A 65 6.10 23.27 4.69
CA SER A 65 7.17 24.27 4.62
C SER A 65 6.72 25.71 4.93
N ARG A 66 5.54 26.11 4.45
CA ARG A 66 4.96 27.43 4.77
C ARG A 66 4.58 27.57 6.24
N ALA A 67 4.12 26.49 6.87
CA ALA A 67 3.85 26.51 8.31
C ALA A 67 5.14 26.56 9.12
N ILE A 68 6.20 25.88 8.67
CA ILE A 68 7.53 25.92 9.29
C ILE A 68 8.11 27.33 9.18
N GLU A 69 8.08 27.97 8.01
CA GLU A 69 8.50 29.35 7.84
C GLU A 69 7.78 30.28 8.81
N ARG A 70 6.44 30.15 8.93
CA ARG A 70 5.64 30.96 9.84
C ARG A 70 6.08 30.83 11.31
N VAL A 71 6.24 29.58 11.79
CA VAL A 71 6.66 29.37 13.19
C VAL A 71 8.11 29.83 13.44
N CYS A 72 8.98 29.85 12.42
CA CYS A 72 10.31 30.47 12.53
C CYS A 72 10.23 31.97 12.79
N ARG A 73 9.13 32.65 12.45
CA ARG A 73 8.90 34.06 12.70
C ARG A 73 8.11 34.36 13.99
N GLU A 74 7.28 33.40 14.42
CA GLU A 74 6.26 33.63 15.45
C GLU A 74 6.53 32.87 16.75
N HIS A 75 7.36 31.83 16.74
CA HIS A 75 7.56 30.96 17.90
C HIS A 75 8.99 31.05 18.42
N VAL A 76 9.16 31.46 19.68
CA VAL A 76 10.47 31.76 20.32
C VAL A 76 11.47 30.61 20.15
N THR A 77 11.05 29.34 20.36
CA THR A 77 11.94 28.18 20.19
C THR A 77 12.46 28.04 18.75
N PHE A 78 11.58 28.26 17.75
CA PHE A 78 12.00 28.22 16.35
C PHE A 78 12.90 29.38 15.98
N MET A 79 12.62 30.56 16.51
CA MET A 79 13.48 31.75 16.36
C MET A 79 14.89 31.49 16.90
N ALA A 80 15.00 30.88 18.08
CA ALA A 80 16.28 30.49 18.66
C ALA A 80 17.00 29.42 17.82
N LEU A 81 16.27 28.39 17.33
CA LEU A 81 16.85 27.34 16.50
C LEU A 81 17.38 27.85 15.16
N CYS A 82 16.77 28.87 14.58
CA CYS A 82 17.20 29.46 13.32
C CYS A 82 18.04 30.70 13.46
N GLY A 83 18.53 31.02 14.69
CA GLY A 83 19.38 32.18 14.95
C GLY A 83 18.72 33.49 14.55
N MET A 84 17.43 33.68 14.89
CA MET A 84 16.58 34.81 14.51
C MET A 84 16.41 35.03 13.00
N SER A 85 16.90 34.09 12.17
CA SER A 85 16.63 34.08 10.74
C SER A 85 15.33 33.32 10.45
N ALA A 86 14.62 33.68 9.40
CA ALA A 86 13.39 33.02 9.00
C ALA A 86 13.56 32.41 7.59
N PRO A 87 14.01 31.16 7.46
CA PRO A 87 14.20 30.55 6.16
C PRO A 87 12.89 30.52 5.36
N HIS A 88 12.96 30.98 4.10
CA HIS A 88 11.79 31.01 3.24
C HIS A 88 11.26 29.58 2.98
N PHE A 89 9.97 29.41 2.81
CA PHE A 89 9.35 28.09 2.64
C PHE A 89 9.90 27.30 1.44
N THR A 90 10.36 27.96 0.39
CA THR A 90 11.00 27.31 -0.76
C THR A 90 12.34 26.69 -0.39
N THR A 91 13.15 27.36 0.45
CA THR A 91 14.40 26.83 0.99
C THR A 91 14.15 25.59 1.84
N ILE A 92 13.16 25.64 2.73
CA ILE A 92 12.75 24.52 3.58
C ILE A 92 12.25 23.35 2.71
N ALA A 93 11.40 23.62 1.72
CA ALA A 93 10.87 22.59 0.81
C ALA A 93 11.98 21.97 -0.03
N HIS A 94 12.91 22.79 -0.53
CA HIS A 94 14.08 22.28 -1.28
C HIS A 94 14.94 21.39 -0.38
N PHE A 95 15.29 21.86 0.81
CA PHE A 95 16.07 21.11 1.78
C PHE A 95 15.45 19.74 2.08
N VAL A 96 14.18 19.68 2.49
CA VAL A 96 13.48 18.43 2.77
C VAL A 96 13.43 17.49 1.54
N SER A 97 13.27 18.06 0.33
CA SER A 97 13.22 17.27 -0.90
C SER A 97 14.58 16.73 -1.34
N THR A 98 15.67 17.27 -0.84
CA THR A 98 17.05 16.89 -1.18
C THR A 98 17.76 16.11 -0.09
N LEU A 99 17.12 15.88 1.06
CA LEU A 99 17.70 15.11 2.19
C LEU A 99 18.12 13.67 1.83
N ARG A 100 17.40 13.00 0.94
CA ARG A 100 17.73 11.69 0.33
C ARG A 100 18.60 10.77 1.21
N ASP A 101 19.83 10.52 0.74
CA ASP A 101 20.79 9.61 1.37
C ASP A 101 21.38 10.19 2.67
N ASP A 102 21.42 11.50 2.82
CA ASP A 102 21.92 12.16 4.03
C ASP A 102 21.06 11.82 5.24
N ILE A 103 19.73 11.78 5.06
CA ILE A 103 18.84 11.40 6.17
C ILE A 103 18.99 9.93 6.60
N ALA A 104 19.40 9.05 5.67
CA ALA A 104 19.71 7.65 6.01
C ALA A 104 20.95 7.55 6.88
N GLN A 105 21.98 8.35 6.64
CA GLN A 105 23.19 8.43 7.48
C GLN A 105 22.85 8.98 8.87
N VAL A 106 22.02 10.04 8.93
CA VAL A 106 21.54 10.59 10.21
C VAL A 106 20.73 9.55 10.98
N PHE A 107 19.85 8.81 10.29
CA PHE A 107 19.08 7.72 10.91
C PHE A 107 20.00 6.63 11.47
N ALA A 108 20.99 6.20 10.70
CA ALA A 108 21.96 5.19 11.15
C ALA A 108 22.78 5.69 12.36
N ALA A 109 23.20 6.95 12.38
CA ALA A 109 23.91 7.53 13.52
C ALA A 109 23.04 7.57 14.79
N VAL A 110 21.76 7.96 14.68
CA VAL A 110 20.81 7.91 15.80
C VAL A 110 20.60 6.49 16.28
N LEU A 111 20.51 5.53 15.36
CA LEU A 111 20.34 4.12 15.70
C LEU A 111 21.56 3.59 16.46
N ALA A 112 22.78 3.96 16.05
CA ALA A 112 24.01 3.61 16.75
C ALA A 112 24.04 4.17 18.19
N VAL A 113 23.55 5.39 18.39
CA VAL A 113 23.40 5.96 19.74
C VAL A 113 22.35 5.20 20.55
N CYS A 114 21.20 4.87 19.98
CA CYS A 114 20.19 4.04 20.66
C CYS A 114 20.78 2.69 21.09
N ASP A 115 21.58 2.09 20.23
CA ASP A 115 22.24 0.82 20.50
C ASP A 115 23.29 0.96 21.62
N GLY A 116 24.17 1.94 21.53
CA GLY A 116 25.19 2.23 22.55
C GLY A 116 24.59 2.55 23.92
N GLN A 117 23.34 3.02 23.97
CA GLN A 117 22.58 3.27 25.22
C GLN A 117 21.77 2.06 25.70
N GLY A 118 21.87 0.91 25.02
CA GLY A 118 21.13 -0.30 25.38
C GLY A 118 19.61 -0.22 25.09
N LEU A 119 19.18 0.69 24.24
CA LEU A 119 17.76 0.87 23.91
C LEU A 119 17.27 -0.10 22.82
N ILE A 120 18.12 -0.94 22.29
CA ILE A 120 17.78 -2.00 21.34
C ILE A 120 17.96 -3.35 22.03
N GLY A 121 16.82 -3.94 22.43
CA GLY A 121 16.84 -5.19 23.22
C GLY A 121 17.13 -6.44 22.38
N ARG A 122 16.91 -6.42 21.09
CA ARG A 122 17.13 -7.53 20.13
C ARG A 122 16.37 -8.83 20.40
N GLU A 123 15.53 -8.88 21.44
CA GLU A 123 14.70 -10.06 21.71
C GLU A 123 13.66 -10.29 20.61
N MET A 124 12.98 -9.21 20.23
CA MET A 124 11.94 -9.26 19.20
C MET A 124 11.90 -7.98 18.38
N PHE A 125 11.89 -8.12 17.05
CA PHE A 125 11.59 -7.04 16.13
C PHE A 125 10.22 -7.28 15.48
N ALA A 126 9.32 -6.32 15.62
CA ALA A 126 8.00 -6.37 15.02
C ALA A 126 7.98 -5.57 13.73
N ILE A 127 7.61 -6.21 12.63
CA ILE A 127 7.52 -5.60 11.30
C ILE A 127 6.06 -5.26 11.01
N ASP A 128 5.82 -4.04 10.57
CA ASP A 128 4.50 -3.58 10.16
C ASP A 128 4.59 -2.52 9.06
N GLY A 129 3.48 -2.27 8.38
CA GLY A 129 3.37 -1.32 7.30
C GLY A 129 2.14 -0.42 7.39
N VAL A 130 2.29 0.81 6.93
CA VAL A 130 1.19 1.76 6.81
C VAL A 130 1.05 2.24 5.38
N LYS A 131 -0.14 2.10 4.81
CA LYS A 131 -0.48 2.60 3.46
C LYS A 131 -0.90 4.05 3.55
N LEU A 132 -0.10 4.95 2.99
CA LEU A 132 -0.33 6.40 3.05
C LEU A 132 -0.50 6.99 1.65
N PRO A 133 -1.47 7.91 1.46
CA PRO A 133 -1.61 8.64 0.21
C PRO A 133 -0.33 9.41 -0.14
N SER A 134 -0.02 9.47 -1.43
CA SER A 134 1.01 10.37 -1.96
C SER A 134 0.41 11.70 -2.41
N ASN A 135 1.28 12.62 -2.82
CA ASN A 135 0.87 13.87 -3.47
C ASN A 135 0.54 13.65 -4.95
N ALA A 136 -0.24 12.61 -5.26
CA ALA A 136 -0.67 12.25 -6.61
C ALA A 136 -2.15 11.84 -6.64
N SER A 137 -2.83 12.20 -7.72
CA SER A 137 -4.25 11.87 -7.89
C SER A 137 -4.42 10.46 -8.42
N LYS A 138 -5.26 9.65 -7.76
CA LYS A 138 -5.62 8.30 -8.23
C LYS A 138 -6.29 8.28 -9.61
N HIS A 139 -6.94 9.38 -10.02
CA HIS A 139 -7.59 9.51 -11.33
C HIS A 139 -6.58 9.67 -12.49
N ARG A 140 -5.32 9.95 -12.18
CA ARG A 140 -4.22 10.02 -13.16
C ARG A 140 -3.49 8.69 -13.32
N SER A 141 -4.07 7.60 -12.85
CA SER A 141 -3.51 6.24 -12.97
C SER A 141 -4.17 5.47 -14.10
N GLY A 142 -3.38 4.62 -14.76
CA GLY A 142 -3.85 3.76 -15.84
C GLY A 142 -2.73 2.86 -16.38
N THR A 143 -3.12 1.90 -17.23
CA THR A 143 -2.21 1.16 -18.11
C THR A 143 -1.90 2.00 -19.35
N ARG A 144 -0.90 1.60 -20.13
CA ARG A 144 -0.62 2.25 -21.42
C ARG A 144 -1.83 2.24 -22.34
N ALA A 145 -2.53 1.11 -22.45
CA ALA A 145 -3.74 0.99 -23.25
C ALA A 145 -4.84 1.97 -22.80
N GLU A 146 -5.07 2.09 -21.47
CA GLU A 146 -6.03 3.05 -20.91
C GLU A 146 -5.62 4.50 -21.20
N PHE A 147 -4.34 4.83 -21.18
CA PHE A 147 -3.84 6.18 -21.50
C PHE A 147 -3.92 6.48 -22.99
N THR A 148 -3.62 5.52 -23.86
CA THR A 148 -3.79 5.66 -25.32
C THR A 148 -5.25 5.93 -25.67
N GLN A 149 -6.16 5.09 -25.19
CA GLN A 149 -7.58 5.27 -25.42
C GLN A 149 -8.11 6.63 -24.90
N ARG A 150 -7.56 7.07 -23.74
CA ARG A 150 -7.94 8.37 -23.19
C ARG A 150 -7.41 9.53 -24.03
N ALA A 151 -6.20 9.45 -24.58
CA ALA A 151 -5.65 10.45 -25.48
C ALA A 151 -6.52 10.55 -26.76
N GLU A 152 -6.83 9.42 -27.37
CA GLU A 152 -7.71 9.34 -28.55
C GLU A 152 -9.10 9.96 -28.31
N LYS A 153 -9.71 9.68 -27.16
CA LYS A 153 -11.00 10.28 -26.79
C LYS A 153 -10.91 11.79 -26.61
N LEU A 154 -9.82 12.31 -26.06
CA LEU A 154 -9.61 13.75 -25.88
C LEU A 154 -9.36 14.43 -27.24
N GLU A 155 -8.58 13.80 -28.11
CA GLU A 155 -8.31 14.27 -29.48
C GLU A 155 -9.63 14.32 -30.29
N ALA A 156 -10.41 13.23 -30.29
CA ALA A 156 -11.70 13.17 -30.95
C ALA A 156 -12.68 14.23 -30.42
N ALA A 157 -12.74 14.42 -29.11
CA ALA A 157 -13.59 15.45 -28.50
C ALA A 157 -13.14 16.87 -28.89
N ALA A 158 -11.84 17.14 -28.96
CA ALA A 158 -11.30 18.41 -29.39
C ALA A 158 -11.63 18.69 -30.86
N THR A 159 -11.47 17.69 -31.75
CA THR A 159 -11.84 17.79 -33.18
C THR A 159 -13.33 18.06 -33.36
N THR A 160 -14.18 17.27 -32.70
CA THR A 160 -15.65 17.48 -32.79
C THR A 160 -16.07 18.89 -32.31
N MET A 161 -15.44 19.39 -31.25
CA MET A 161 -15.72 20.75 -30.76
C MET A 161 -15.21 21.83 -31.73
N LEU A 162 -14.02 21.61 -32.35
CA LEU A 162 -13.44 22.50 -33.33
C LEU A 162 -14.36 22.58 -34.57
N ASP A 163 -14.82 21.45 -35.08
CA ASP A 163 -15.73 21.39 -36.24
C ASP A 163 -17.07 22.09 -35.96
N ARG A 164 -17.61 21.86 -34.75
CA ARG A 164 -18.84 22.61 -34.34
C ARG A 164 -18.57 24.10 -34.21
N HIS A 165 -17.43 24.51 -33.66
CA HIS A 165 -17.07 25.92 -33.55
C HIS A 165 -16.97 26.56 -34.94
N ARG A 166 -16.30 25.91 -35.88
CA ARG A 166 -16.22 26.38 -37.28
C ARG A 166 -17.57 26.48 -37.98
N ALA A 167 -18.45 25.50 -37.74
CA ALA A 167 -19.80 25.53 -38.29
C ALA A 167 -20.68 26.62 -37.66
N THR A 168 -20.39 27.05 -36.44
CA THR A 168 -21.17 28.05 -35.70
C THR A 168 -20.55 29.44 -35.80
N ASP A 169 -19.25 29.58 -36.20
CA ASP A 169 -18.62 30.88 -36.48
C ASP A 169 -19.32 31.63 -37.67
N ALA A 170 -20.12 30.90 -38.44
CA ALA A 170 -21.03 31.50 -39.45
C ALA A 170 -22.32 32.11 -38.86
N LEU A 171 -22.56 31.92 -37.54
CA LEU A 171 -23.70 32.46 -36.80
C LEU A 171 -23.13 33.29 -35.66
N ASP A 172 -23.40 34.58 -35.57
CA ASP A 172 -22.91 35.53 -34.53
C ASP A 172 -23.04 34.96 -33.11
N LEU A 173 -21.98 34.31 -32.62
CA LEU A 173 -21.88 33.86 -31.23
C LEU A 173 -21.48 35.01 -30.32
N GLU A 174 -22.11 35.10 -29.16
CA GLU A 174 -21.66 35.95 -28.05
C GLU A 174 -20.17 35.74 -27.79
N PRO A 175 -19.31 36.79 -27.74
CA PRO A 175 -17.86 36.70 -27.63
C PRO A 175 -17.37 35.85 -26.44
N ASP A 176 -18.15 35.87 -25.34
CA ASP A 176 -17.82 35.13 -24.12
C ASP A 176 -17.98 33.60 -24.28
N VAL A 177 -18.95 33.16 -25.09
CA VAL A 177 -19.17 31.74 -25.39
C VAL A 177 -18.08 31.20 -26.32
N ALA A 178 -17.67 31.99 -27.31
CA ALA A 178 -16.59 31.66 -28.23
C ALA A 178 -15.25 31.50 -27.49
N ALA A 179 -14.94 32.46 -26.58
CA ALA A 179 -13.71 32.41 -25.77
C ALA A 179 -13.69 31.17 -24.85
N LYS A 180 -14.79 30.82 -24.18
CA LYS A 180 -14.90 29.60 -23.35
C LYS A 180 -14.71 28.32 -24.14
N THR A 181 -15.29 28.26 -25.35
CA THR A 181 -15.17 27.12 -26.25
C THR A 181 -13.73 26.92 -26.71
N THR A 182 -13.08 27.98 -27.17
CA THR A 182 -11.65 27.98 -27.55
C THR A 182 -10.75 27.54 -26.42
N ALA A 183 -10.95 28.07 -25.20
CA ALA A 183 -10.20 27.67 -24.02
C ALA A 183 -10.41 26.18 -23.67
N ARG A 184 -11.61 25.64 -23.89
CA ARG A 184 -11.91 24.22 -23.67
C ARG A 184 -11.22 23.33 -24.70
N ILE A 185 -11.24 23.69 -25.97
CA ILE A 185 -10.54 22.98 -27.05
C ILE A 185 -9.03 22.94 -26.73
N ALA A 186 -8.43 24.11 -26.45
CA ALA A 186 -7.01 24.22 -26.10
C ALA A 186 -6.64 23.35 -24.88
N ARG A 187 -7.52 23.23 -23.89
CA ARG A 187 -7.32 22.35 -22.73
C ARG A 187 -7.36 20.87 -23.13
N LEU A 188 -8.35 20.44 -23.93
CA LEU A 188 -8.45 19.05 -24.37
C LEU A 188 -7.23 18.62 -25.19
N THR A 189 -6.80 19.46 -26.13
CA THR A 189 -5.61 19.23 -26.96
C THR A 189 -4.36 19.14 -26.11
N ARG A 190 -4.16 20.04 -25.14
CA ARG A 190 -3.04 20.00 -24.21
C ARG A 190 -3.05 18.76 -23.34
N ASP A 191 -4.21 18.36 -22.81
CA ASP A 191 -4.35 17.16 -21.99
C ASP A 191 -4.07 15.88 -22.79
N ALA A 192 -4.47 15.83 -24.06
CA ALA A 192 -4.15 14.74 -24.98
C ALA A 192 -2.64 14.68 -25.27
N GLN A 193 -2.04 15.82 -25.59
CA GLN A 193 -0.59 15.90 -25.86
C GLN A 193 0.23 15.44 -24.66
N GLN A 194 -0.13 15.89 -23.44
CA GLN A 194 0.52 15.42 -22.20
C GLN A 194 0.45 13.90 -22.01
N LEU A 195 -0.63 13.25 -22.46
CA LEU A 195 -0.74 11.79 -22.45
C LEU A 195 0.18 11.15 -23.48
N ARG A 196 0.26 11.70 -24.70
CA ARG A 196 1.16 11.22 -25.75
C ARG A 196 2.63 11.35 -25.34
N ASP A 197 3.01 12.51 -24.80
CA ASP A 197 4.36 12.76 -24.28
C ASP A 197 4.73 11.76 -23.18
N TRP A 198 3.79 11.53 -22.25
CA TRP A 198 4.00 10.55 -21.17
C TRP A 198 4.19 9.13 -21.72
N LEU A 199 3.37 8.72 -22.72
CA LEU A 199 3.45 7.40 -23.36
C LEU A 199 4.76 7.21 -24.14
N ALA A 200 5.31 8.27 -24.73
CA ALA A 200 6.60 8.24 -25.42
C ALA A 200 7.76 7.99 -24.43
N ILE A 201 7.74 8.66 -23.27
CA ILE A 201 8.79 8.50 -22.24
C ILE A 201 8.69 7.13 -21.54
N HIS A 202 7.51 6.52 -21.49
CA HIS A 202 7.26 5.25 -20.80
C HIS A 202 6.82 4.16 -21.79
N PRO A 203 7.74 3.53 -22.52
CA PRO A 203 7.41 2.59 -23.59
C PRO A 203 6.79 1.27 -23.10
N HIS A 204 6.93 0.95 -21.82
CA HIS A 204 6.43 -0.31 -21.24
C HIS A 204 5.47 -0.08 -20.06
N ASP A 205 4.51 -1.00 -19.90
CA ASP A 205 3.68 -1.06 -18.70
C ASP A 205 4.50 -1.53 -17.50
N ARG A 206 4.15 -1.02 -16.31
CA ARG A 206 4.71 -1.53 -15.06
C ARG A 206 4.19 -2.95 -14.80
N ARG A 207 5.09 -3.81 -14.32
CA ARG A 207 4.76 -5.18 -13.93
C ARG A 207 5.09 -5.42 -12.46
N GLY A 208 4.31 -6.27 -11.82
CA GLY A 208 4.61 -6.82 -10.50
C GLY A 208 5.62 -7.98 -10.57
N PRO A 209 6.10 -8.49 -9.44
CA PRO A 209 7.03 -9.62 -9.39
C PRO A 209 6.50 -10.89 -10.08
N THR A 210 5.19 -11.10 -10.05
CA THR A 210 4.50 -12.22 -10.72
C THR A 210 4.16 -11.94 -12.19
N GLY A 211 4.69 -10.85 -12.78
CA GLY A 211 4.43 -10.46 -14.17
C GLY A 211 3.09 -9.73 -14.40
N GLY A 212 2.21 -9.66 -13.40
CA GLY A 212 0.92 -8.97 -13.50
C GLY A 212 1.07 -7.47 -13.80
N LEU A 213 0.14 -6.92 -14.60
CA LEU A 213 0.15 -5.51 -14.97
C LEU A 213 -0.17 -4.62 -13.77
N ARG A 214 0.64 -3.57 -13.57
CA ARG A 214 0.41 -2.53 -12.55
C ARG A 214 0.10 -1.19 -13.22
N LYS A 215 -0.93 -0.51 -12.73
CA LYS A 215 -1.26 0.83 -13.23
C LYS A 215 -0.15 1.82 -12.89
N SER A 216 0.28 2.56 -13.89
CA SER A 216 1.17 3.70 -13.76
C SER A 216 0.41 4.94 -13.31
N ASN A 217 1.09 5.93 -12.72
CA ASN A 217 0.50 7.24 -12.41
C ASN A 217 1.31 8.36 -13.08
N ARG A 218 0.64 9.22 -13.85
CA ARG A 218 1.30 10.31 -14.59
C ARG A 218 1.95 11.37 -13.72
N THR A 219 1.49 11.52 -12.48
CA THR A 219 2.02 12.54 -11.54
C THR A 219 3.17 11.99 -10.70
N ASP A 220 3.08 10.69 -10.32
CA ASP A 220 4.08 10.02 -9.50
C ASP A 220 4.10 8.53 -9.87
N ASN A 221 4.90 8.18 -10.87
CA ASN A 221 4.96 6.82 -11.40
C ASN A 221 5.61 5.82 -10.43
N ALA A 222 6.32 6.29 -9.42
CA ALA A 222 6.87 5.44 -8.37
C ALA A 222 5.82 5.00 -7.34
N SER A 223 4.68 5.73 -7.22
CA SER A 223 3.58 5.37 -6.34
C SER A 223 2.72 4.23 -6.90
N ALA A 224 1.90 3.61 -6.06
CA ALA A 224 0.95 2.57 -6.47
C ALA A 224 -0.48 2.92 -6.10
N LYS A 225 -1.42 2.41 -6.92
CA LYS A 225 -2.84 2.38 -6.56
C LYS A 225 -3.06 1.18 -5.65
N MET A 226 -3.56 1.39 -4.44
CA MET A 226 -3.70 0.35 -3.42
C MET A 226 -4.99 0.47 -2.63
N ALA A 227 -5.47 -0.66 -2.14
CA ALA A 227 -6.62 -0.74 -1.23
C ALA A 227 -6.22 -0.36 0.19
N THR A 228 -7.14 0.30 0.89
CA THR A 228 -7.08 0.56 2.32
C THR A 228 -8.50 0.41 2.90
N ASP A 229 -8.64 0.36 4.20
CA ASP A 229 -9.94 0.30 4.89
C ASP A 229 -10.89 1.44 4.47
N LYS A 230 -10.34 2.59 4.12
CA LYS A 230 -11.07 3.80 3.70
C LYS A 230 -11.28 3.89 2.18
N GLY A 231 -10.97 2.83 1.45
CA GLY A 231 -11.09 2.75 0.00
C GLY A 231 -9.75 2.78 -0.72
N VAL A 232 -9.76 3.23 -1.98
CA VAL A 232 -8.57 3.19 -2.85
C VAL A 232 -7.79 4.48 -2.79
N ILE A 233 -6.49 4.38 -2.55
CA ILE A 233 -5.54 5.50 -2.58
C ILE A 233 -4.50 5.32 -3.69
N GLN A 234 -3.85 6.43 -4.05
CA GLN A 234 -2.58 6.44 -4.78
C GLN A 234 -1.49 6.82 -3.78
N GLY A 235 -0.55 5.93 -3.51
CA GLY A 235 0.38 6.17 -2.42
C GLY A 235 1.56 5.21 -2.33
N TYR A 236 2.09 5.13 -1.13
CA TYR A 236 3.21 4.28 -0.76
C TYR A 236 2.89 3.53 0.53
N THR A 237 3.50 2.38 0.70
CA THR A 237 3.54 1.66 1.97
C THR A 237 4.84 2.04 2.68
N GLY A 238 4.72 2.72 3.83
CA GLY A 238 5.82 2.92 4.76
C GLY A 238 5.91 1.71 5.67
N VAL A 239 7.05 1.02 5.67
CA VAL A 239 7.31 -0.16 6.51
C VAL A 239 8.32 0.21 7.58
N ALA A 240 8.14 -0.31 8.78
CA ALA A 240 9.08 -0.18 9.87
C ALA A 240 9.26 -1.52 10.59
N ALA A 241 10.48 -1.79 11.00
CA ALA A 241 10.80 -2.82 11.99
C ALA A 241 11.09 -2.13 13.34
N VAL A 242 10.42 -2.55 14.38
CA VAL A 242 10.41 -1.91 15.69
C VAL A 242 10.90 -2.89 16.74
N ASP A 243 11.88 -2.47 17.55
CA ASP A 243 12.33 -3.23 18.71
C ASP A 243 11.29 -3.24 19.83
N ALA A 244 11.09 -4.40 20.45
CA ALA A 244 10.04 -4.57 21.45
C ALA A 244 10.37 -3.95 22.81
N ALA A 245 11.64 -3.77 23.16
CA ALA A 245 12.03 -3.30 24.49
C ALA A 245 11.68 -1.82 24.69
N HIS A 246 12.10 -0.95 23.78
CA HIS A 246 11.91 0.50 23.90
C HIS A 246 11.18 1.12 22.72
N GLN A 247 10.65 0.29 21.79
CA GLN A 247 9.95 0.77 20.59
C GLN A 247 10.82 1.65 19.69
N ILE A 248 12.14 1.37 19.64
CA ILE A 248 13.06 1.98 18.68
C ILE A 248 12.77 1.41 17.29
N ILE A 249 12.64 2.28 16.30
CA ILE A 249 12.54 1.86 14.90
C ILE A 249 13.93 1.49 14.42
N VAL A 250 14.18 0.20 14.22
CA VAL A 250 15.49 -0.33 13.82
C VAL A 250 15.69 -0.39 12.31
N ASN A 251 14.61 -0.39 11.54
CA ASN A 251 14.64 -0.25 10.07
C ASN A 251 13.40 0.45 9.58
N ALA A 252 13.53 1.26 8.54
CA ALA A 252 12.42 1.99 7.92
C ALA A 252 12.61 2.10 6.41
N GLN A 253 11.59 1.69 5.64
CA GLN A 253 11.59 1.69 4.19
C GLN A 253 10.26 2.23 3.66
N ALA A 254 10.22 2.80 2.45
CA ALA A 254 8.98 3.18 1.77
C ALA A 254 8.95 2.63 0.34
N HIS A 255 7.81 2.03 -0.03
CA HIS A 255 7.67 1.31 -1.28
C HIS A 255 6.38 1.69 -2.01
N GLY A 256 6.47 1.83 -3.33
CA GLY A 256 5.32 2.05 -4.21
C GLY A 256 4.61 0.75 -4.58
N THR A 257 4.26 -0.05 -3.58
CA THR A 257 3.46 -1.28 -3.72
C THR A 257 2.49 -1.41 -2.56
N GLY A 258 1.31 -1.97 -2.82
CA GLY A 258 0.34 -2.31 -1.77
C GLY A 258 0.46 -3.75 -1.29
N SER A 259 1.33 -4.56 -1.92
CA SER A 259 1.60 -5.95 -1.53
C SER A 259 2.66 -5.97 -0.43
N GLU A 260 2.27 -6.30 0.78
CA GLU A 260 3.17 -6.37 1.93
C GLU A 260 4.06 -7.61 1.87
N GLN A 261 3.61 -8.67 1.20
CA GLN A 261 4.43 -9.88 0.96
C GLN A 261 5.77 -9.58 0.27
N GLU A 262 5.79 -8.58 -0.64
CA GLU A 262 7.01 -8.17 -1.36
C GLU A 262 8.00 -7.41 -0.46
N LEU A 263 7.56 -6.96 0.71
CA LEU A 263 8.32 -6.05 1.58
C LEU A 263 9.02 -6.76 2.74
N LEU A 264 8.68 -8.02 3.02
CA LEU A 264 9.25 -8.76 4.14
C LEU A 264 10.75 -8.97 3.99
N LEU A 265 11.17 -9.61 2.92
CA LEU A 265 12.57 -9.99 2.72
C LEU A 265 13.53 -8.79 2.66
N PRO A 266 13.19 -7.68 1.95
CA PRO A 266 14.02 -6.48 1.99
C PRO A 266 14.23 -5.90 3.41
N VAL A 267 13.23 -6.00 4.28
CA VAL A 267 13.34 -5.56 5.68
C VAL A 267 14.20 -6.54 6.48
N VAL A 268 13.97 -7.85 6.32
CA VAL A 268 14.75 -8.91 6.98
C VAL A 268 16.22 -8.82 6.62
N ASP A 269 16.55 -8.63 5.36
CA ASP A 269 17.93 -8.49 4.88
C ASP A 269 18.59 -7.23 5.46
N ALA A 270 17.85 -6.11 5.57
CA ALA A 270 18.36 -4.89 6.18
C ALA A 270 18.57 -5.00 7.71
N LEU A 271 17.91 -5.94 8.37
CA LEU A 271 18.09 -6.21 9.81
C LEU A 271 19.25 -7.16 10.11
N ALA A 272 19.90 -7.73 9.11
CA ALA A 272 20.92 -8.77 9.29
C ALA A 272 22.07 -8.37 10.25
N ALA A 273 22.50 -7.11 10.22
CA ALA A 273 23.55 -6.59 11.08
C ALA A 273 23.10 -6.30 12.54
N LEU A 274 21.80 -6.14 12.77
CA LEU A 274 21.23 -5.78 14.08
C LEU A 274 20.64 -6.97 14.83
N ARG A 275 20.11 -7.95 14.12
CA ARG A 275 19.53 -9.15 14.72
C ARG A 275 20.61 -10.15 15.14
N THR A 276 20.31 -10.93 16.16
CA THR A 276 21.05 -12.14 16.54
C THR A 276 20.32 -13.39 16.02
N SER A 277 20.91 -14.57 16.19
CA SER A 277 20.24 -15.86 15.89
C SER A 277 18.97 -16.09 16.72
N GLU A 278 18.89 -15.49 17.89
CA GLU A 278 17.76 -15.63 18.83
C GLU A 278 16.68 -14.57 18.61
N THR A 279 16.95 -13.54 17.83
CA THR A 279 16.00 -12.45 17.59
C THR A 279 14.74 -12.98 16.89
N LEU A 280 13.60 -12.86 17.55
CA LEU A 280 12.30 -13.20 16.97
C LEU A 280 11.80 -12.09 16.05
N LEU A 281 11.53 -12.39 14.79
CA LEU A 281 10.82 -11.47 13.89
C LEU A 281 9.32 -11.76 13.91
N THR A 282 8.50 -10.74 14.02
CA THR A 282 7.03 -10.86 13.94
C THR A 282 6.48 -9.96 12.84
N ALA A 283 5.51 -10.46 12.06
CA ALA A 283 4.82 -9.67 11.06
C ALA A 283 3.35 -10.12 10.93
N ASP A 284 2.49 -9.26 10.38
CA ASP A 284 1.08 -9.57 10.22
C ASP A 284 0.79 -10.51 9.02
N ALA A 285 -0.49 -10.84 8.83
CA ALA A 285 -0.93 -11.73 7.76
C ALA A 285 -0.70 -11.17 6.35
N GLY A 286 -0.54 -9.85 6.21
CA GLY A 286 -0.21 -9.21 4.94
C GLY A 286 1.17 -9.61 4.40
N TYR A 287 2.07 -10.04 5.27
CA TYR A 287 3.42 -10.51 4.90
C TYR A 287 3.49 -12.03 4.65
N HIS A 288 2.45 -12.78 4.96
CA HIS A 288 2.44 -14.23 4.85
C HIS A 288 2.41 -14.68 3.40
N SER A 289 3.37 -15.51 3.01
CA SER A 289 3.34 -16.31 1.78
C SER A 289 4.25 -17.53 1.94
N ALA A 290 3.93 -18.62 1.23
CA ALA A 290 4.77 -19.82 1.26
C ALA A 290 6.23 -19.51 0.85
N ALA A 291 6.42 -18.63 -0.15
CA ALA A 291 7.74 -18.20 -0.60
C ALA A 291 8.51 -17.44 0.50
N ASN A 292 7.85 -16.52 1.20
CA ASN A 292 8.49 -15.79 2.30
C ASN A 292 8.88 -16.72 3.44
N LEU A 293 8.01 -17.67 3.81
CA LEU A 293 8.31 -18.62 4.89
C LEU A 293 9.46 -19.56 4.53
N ALA A 294 9.53 -20.03 3.27
CA ALA A 294 10.65 -20.80 2.78
C ALA A 294 11.95 -19.99 2.82
N ALA A 295 11.94 -18.76 2.33
CA ALA A 295 13.08 -17.88 2.31
C ALA A 295 13.57 -17.47 3.72
N LEU A 296 12.69 -17.37 4.71
CA LEU A 296 13.06 -17.17 6.11
C LEU A 296 13.74 -18.40 6.70
N ALA A 297 13.24 -19.60 6.37
CA ALA A 297 13.85 -20.87 6.80
C ALA A 297 15.26 -21.05 6.20
N GLU A 298 15.44 -20.74 4.91
CA GLU A 298 16.75 -20.76 4.24
C GLU A 298 17.75 -19.78 4.87
N ARG A 299 17.27 -18.66 5.40
CA ARG A 299 18.09 -17.63 6.10
C ARG A 299 18.28 -17.92 7.59
N GLU A 300 17.76 -19.02 8.09
CA GLU A 300 17.77 -19.38 9.51
C GLU A 300 17.18 -18.27 10.40
N VAL A 301 16.13 -17.63 9.93
CA VAL A 301 15.46 -16.53 10.63
C VAL A 301 14.32 -17.07 11.49
N THR A 302 14.42 -16.87 12.80
CA THR A 302 13.31 -17.18 13.71
C THR A 302 12.20 -16.15 13.53
N ALA A 303 11.01 -16.59 13.07
CA ALA A 303 9.89 -15.69 12.81
C ALA A 303 8.54 -16.27 13.24
N LEU A 304 7.60 -15.39 13.59
CA LEU A 304 6.17 -15.68 13.75
C LEU A 304 5.38 -14.73 12.84
N ILE A 305 4.80 -15.29 11.78
CA ILE A 305 4.02 -14.54 10.81
C ILE A 305 2.62 -15.12 10.75
N ALA A 306 1.60 -14.34 11.13
CA ALA A 306 0.22 -14.76 11.08
C ALA A 306 -0.18 -15.13 9.65
N ASP A 307 -1.00 -16.17 9.50
CA ASP A 307 -1.75 -16.42 8.29
C ASP A 307 -3.16 -15.80 8.38
N PRO A 308 -3.88 -15.63 7.25
CA PRO A 308 -5.20 -15.02 7.24
C PRO A 308 -6.23 -15.71 8.14
N ASP A 309 -6.09 -17.01 8.36
CA ASP A 309 -7.06 -17.85 9.10
C ASP A 309 -6.69 -18.02 10.59
N MET A 310 -5.58 -17.42 11.06
CA MET A 310 -5.10 -17.54 12.43
C MET A 310 -6.20 -17.21 13.47
N ARG A 311 -6.99 -16.15 13.21
CA ARG A 311 -8.06 -15.73 14.13
C ARG A 311 -9.23 -16.71 14.14
N GLN A 312 -9.52 -17.36 13.01
CA GLN A 312 -10.60 -18.34 12.91
C GLN A 312 -10.28 -19.62 13.68
N ARG A 313 -8.99 -19.94 13.84
CA ARG A 313 -8.51 -21.09 14.61
C ARG A 313 -8.42 -20.81 16.12
N ASP A 314 -8.67 -19.59 16.57
CA ASP A 314 -8.77 -19.25 17.98
C ASP A 314 -10.22 -19.33 18.42
N GLU A 315 -10.56 -20.31 19.25
CA GLU A 315 -11.94 -20.53 19.76
C GLU A 315 -12.56 -19.26 20.37
N ARG A 316 -11.75 -18.41 20.99
CA ARG A 316 -12.19 -17.14 21.58
C ARG A 316 -12.63 -16.11 20.52
N LEU A 317 -12.26 -16.30 19.26
CA LEU A 317 -12.46 -15.36 18.18
C LEU A 317 -13.22 -15.95 16.98
N ALA A 318 -13.50 -17.27 16.99
CA ALA A 318 -14.06 -18.00 15.84
C ALA A 318 -15.39 -17.42 15.31
N ASP A 319 -16.26 -16.97 16.23
CA ASP A 319 -17.61 -16.50 15.90
C ASP A 319 -17.71 -14.97 15.69
N ARG A 320 -16.60 -14.26 15.61
CA ARG A 320 -16.66 -12.81 15.45
C ARG A 320 -17.00 -12.39 14.02
N ALA A 321 -18.05 -11.58 13.86
CA ALA A 321 -18.57 -11.08 12.59
C ALA A 321 -17.54 -10.32 11.71
N HIS A 322 -16.45 -9.81 12.30
CA HIS A 322 -15.41 -9.10 11.53
C HIS A 322 -14.42 -10.02 10.80
N HIS A 323 -14.59 -11.35 10.88
CA HIS A 323 -13.87 -12.27 10.00
C HIS A 323 -14.50 -12.37 8.60
N THR A 324 -15.65 -11.75 8.37
CA THR A 324 -16.20 -11.63 7.01
C THR A 324 -15.28 -10.79 6.15
N THR A 325 -14.83 -11.38 5.05
CA THR A 325 -13.95 -10.71 4.09
C THR A 325 -14.67 -9.52 3.46
N ALA A 326 -14.22 -8.31 3.74
CA ALA A 326 -14.73 -7.13 3.06
C ALA A 326 -14.37 -7.20 1.56
N PRO A 327 -15.27 -6.77 0.65
CA PRO A 327 -14.97 -6.73 -0.77
C PRO A 327 -13.73 -5.87 -1.03
N ASP A 328 -12.80 -6.35 -1.89
CA ASP A 328 -11.63 -5.57 -2.28
C ASP A 328 -12.06 -4.26 -2.96
N PRO A 329 -11.76 -3.08 -2.39
CA PRO A 329 -12.14 -1.79 -2.97
C PRO A 329 -11.37 -1.46 -4.26
N LEU A 330 -10.34 -2.23 -4.63
CA LEU A 330 -9.69 -2.15 -5.94
C LEU A 330 -10.51 -2.83 -7.02
N HIS A 331 -11.43 -3.70 -6.65
CA HIS A 331 -12.31 -4.35 -7.62
C HIS A 331 -13.19 -3.28 -8.27
N ASP A 332 -13.16 -3.21 -9.59
CA ASP A 332 -13.87 -2.17 -10.36
C ASP A 332 -15.38 -2.36 -10.23
N LYS A 333 -15.99 -1.62 -9.30
CA LYS A 333 -17.45 -1.58 -9.11
C LYS A 333 -18.17 -0.88 -10.26
N SER A 334 -17.44 -0.21 -11.17
CA SER A 334 -18.01 0.47 -12.34
C SER A 334 -18.25 -0.48 -13.52
N ARG A 335 -17.71 -1.72 -13.47
CA ARG A 335 -18.24 -2.76 -14.33
C ARG A 335 -19.62 -3.11 -13.81
N PRO A 336 -20.68 -2.90 -14.60
CA PRO A 336 -21.96 -3.48 -14.26
C PRO A 336 -21.69 -4.96 -13.96
N ALA A 337 -22.26 -5.48 -12.87
CA ALA A 337 -22.27 -6.92 -12.65
C ALA A 337 -22.58 -7.55 -14.01
N PRO A 338 -21.79 -8.54 -14.48
CA PRO A 338 -22.08 -9.18 -15.74
C PRO A 338 -23.56 -9.50 -15.71
N PRO A 339 -24.33 -9.11 -16.73
CA PRO A 339 -25.77 -9.27 -16.70
C PRO A 339 -26.04 -10.67 -16.18
N ALA A 340 -26.90 -10.80 -15.17
CA ALA A 340 -27.25 -12.09 -14.56
C ALA A 340 -27.37 -13.06 -15.70
N SER A 341 -26.53 -14.10 -15.74
CA SER A 341 -26.27 -14.85 -16.96
C SER A 341 -27.60 -15.19 -17.56
N SER A 342 -27.89 -14.70 -18.78
CA SER A 342 -29.10 -15.00 -19.55
C SER A 342 -29.19 -16.51 -19.90
N VAL A 343 -28.29 -17.29 -19.32
CA VAL A 343 -28.18 -18.73 -19.57
C VAL A 343 -28.96 -19.48 -18.49
N PHE A 344 -29.79 -20.39 -18.90
CA PHE A 344 -30.56 -21.26 -18.01
C PHE A 344 -29.73 -21.83 -16.87
N THR A 345 -30.26 -21.70 -15.66
CA THR A 345 -29.72 -22.27 -14.42
C THR A 345 -30.22 -23.70 -14.22
N PRO A 346 -29.72 -24.48 -13.29
CA PRO A 346 -30.28 -25.82 -12.99
C PRO A 346 -31.76 -25.77 -12.60
N GLU A 347 -32.25 -24.68 -12.06
CA GLU A 347 -33.67 -24.47 -11.65
C GLU A 347 -34.64 -24.40 -12.85
N ASP A 348 -34.14 -24.04 -14.04
CA ASP A 348 -34.90 -24.00 -15.27
C ASP A 348 -35.11 -25.40 -15.90
N PHE A 349 -34.48 -26.43 -15.32
CA PHE A 349 -34.59 -27.83 -15.78
C PHE A 349 -35.53 -28.62 -14.85
N THR A 350 -36.42 -29.39 -15.43
CA THR A 350 -37.29 -30.26 -14.68
C THR A 350 -36.50 -31.51 -14.25
N TYR A 351 -36.13 -31.59 -12.97
CA TYR A 351 -35.41 -32.71 -12.40
C TYR A 351 -36.33 -33.52 -11.50
N ASP A 352 -36.44 -34.82 -11.79
CA ASP A 352 -37.12 -35.80 -10.95
C ASP A 352 -36.05 -36.63 -10.20
N ALA A 353 -36.02 -36.50 -8.87
CA ALA A 353 -35.04 -37.14 -8.03
C ALA A 353 -35.34 -38.65 -7.85
N ASP A 354 -36.61 -39.03 -7.89
CA ASP A 354 -37.03 -40.45 -7.70
C ASP A 354 -36.84 -41.25 -8.99
N ALA A 355 -37.33 -40.74 -10.10
CA ALA A 355 -37.11 -41.32 -11.41
C ALA A 355 -35.67 -41.11 -11.94
N ARG A 356 -34.89 -40.20 -11.32
CA ARG A 356 -33.54 -39.83 -11.74
C ARG A 356 -33.47 -39.39 -13.20
N THR A 357 -34.44 -38.58 -13.59
CA THR A 357 -34.57 -38.06 -14.95
C THR A 357 -34.43 -36.53 -14.94
N CYS A 358 -33.98 -35.98 -16.05
CA CYS A 358 -33.88 -34.52 -16.22
C CYS A 358 -34.35 -34.14 -17.61
N VAL A 359 -35.25 -33.15 -17.69
CA VAL A 359 -35.77 -32.58 -18.93
C VAL A 359 -35.34 -31.12 -19.04
N CYS A 360 -34.83 -30.69 -20.20
CA CYS A 360 -34.41 -29.32 -20.43
C CYS A 360 -35.58 -28.40 -20.77
N PRO A 361 -35.42 -27.09 -20.73
CA PRO A 361 -36.48 -26.10 -21.10
C PRO A 361 -37.03 -26.28 -22.52
N ALA A 362 -36.29 -26.94 -23.42
CA ALA A 362 -36.77 -27.30 -24.75
C ALA A 362 -37.53 -28.62 -24.80
N GLY A 363 -37.87 -29.21 -23.64
CA GLY A 363 -38.63 -30.45 -23.54
C GLY A 363 -37.85 -31.73 -23.92
N LYS A 364 -36.51 -31.68 -23.99
CA LYS A 364 -35.68 -32.84 -24.32
C LYS A 364 -35.10 -33.49 -23.07
N SER A 365 -35.16 -34.81 -23.01
CA SER A 365 -34.55 -35.60 -21.92
C SER A 365 -33.04 -35.57 -22.00
N LEU A 366 -32.38 -35.37 -20.88
CA LEU A 366 -30.93 -35.46 -20.73
C LEU A 366 -30.56 -36.82 -20.17
N TYR A 367 -29.48 -37.39 -20.67
CA TYR A 367 -28.98 -38.66 -20.14
C TYR A 367 -28.09 -38.43 -18.91
N ARG A 368 -28.22 -39.31 -17.94
CA ARG A 368 -27.48 -39.33 -16.71
C ARG A 368 -26.03 -39.73 -16.97
N LYS A 369 -25.07 -38.91 -16.54
CA LYS A 369 -23.63 -39.15 -16.76
C LYS A 369 -22.95 -39.86 -15.57
N GLY A 370 -23.56 -39.91 -14.41
CA GLY A 370 -23.02 -40.55 -13.22
C GLY A 370 -23.91 -40.38 -12.00
N ALA A 371 -23.82 -41.35 -11.08
CA ALA A 371 -24.68 -41.46 -9.91
C ALA A 371 -24.21 -40.67 -8.67
N ALA A 372 -22.90 -40.41 -8.58
CA ALA A 372 -22.28 -39.79 -7.40
C ALA A 372 -21.02 -39.03 -7.82
N ASN A 373 -21.19 -38.08 -8.70
CA ASN A 373 -20.05 -37.23 -9.06
C ASN A 373 -19.82 -36.15 -7.98
N VAL A 374 -18.59 -36.03 -7.55
CA VAL A 374 -18.16 -34.96 -6.62
C VAL A 374 -17.69 -33.75 -7.40
N THR A 375 -18.33 -32.62 -7.17
CA THR A 375 -17.94 -31.34 -7.77
C THR A 375 -17.80 -30.32 -6.65
N ASN A 376 -16.59 -29.76 -6.46
CA ASN A 376 -16.29 -28.80 -5.39
C ASN A 376 -16.68 -29.25 -3.98
N GLY A 377 -16.53 -30.57 -3.69
CA GLY A 377 -16.87 -31.15 -2.39
C GLY A 377 -18.37 -31.48 -2.18
N TYR A 378 -19.18 -31.32 -3.21
CA TYR A 378 -20.60 -31.68 -3.18
C TYR A 378 -20.87 -32.94 -4.03
N VAL A 379 -21.64 -33.87 -3.50
CA VAL A 379 -22.15 -35.03 -4.26
C VAL A 379 -23.39 -34.62 -5.02
N GLY A 380 -23.46 -34.98 -6.27
CA GLY A 380 -24.62 -34.69 -7.10
C GLY A 380 -24.77 -35.60 -8.30
N GLU A 381 -25.94 -35.51 -8.93
CA GLU A 381 -26.20 -36.18 -10.19
C GLU A 381 -25.94 -35.24 -11.36
N HIS A 382 -25.25 -35.73 -12.37
CA HIS A 382 -24.90 -35.00 -13.57
C HIS A 382 -25.68 -35.50 -14.75
N PHE A 383 -26.30 -34.57 -15.48
CA PHE A 383 -27.04 -34.86 -16.70
C PHE A 383 -26.40 -34.12 -17.89
N ARG A 384 -26.47 -34.75 -19.06
CA ARG A 384 -25.90 -34.21 -20.29
C ARG A 384 -26.88 -34.32 -21.43
N GLY A 385 -27.04 -33.28 -22.22
CA GLY A 385 -27.85 -33.29 -23.42
C GLY A 385 -27.20 -34.06 -24.56
N ALA A 386 -28.00 -34.67 -25.45
CA ALA A 386 -27.52 -35.30 -26.64
C ALA A 386 -27.15 -34.27 -27.73
N LYS A 387 -26.10 -34.52 -28.50
CA LYS A 387 -25.69 -33.63 -29.60
C LYS A 387 -26.82 -33.38 -30.60
N ARG A 388 -27.57 -34.42 -30.94
CA ARG A 388 -28.70 -34.36 -31.88
C ARG A 388 -29.79 -33.37 -31.44
N ASP A 389 -29.94 -33.17 -30.12
CA ASP A 389 -30.96 -32.30 -29.55
C ASP A 389 -30.42 -30.88 -29.24
N CYS A 390 -29.16 -30.78 -28.77
CA CYS A 390 -28.56 -29.51 -28.36
C CYS A 390 -27.99 -28.68 -29.52
N VAL A 391 -27.47 -29.34 -30.58
CA VAL A 391 -26.87 -28.59 -31.70
C VAL A 391 -27.92 -27.82 -32.51
N PRO A 392 -29.06 -28.39 -32.90
CA PRO A 392 -30.11 -27.64 -33.62
C PRO A 392 -31.09 -26.87 -32.72
N CYS A 393 -30.87 -26.82 -31.40
CA CYS A 393 -31.81 -26.27 -30.45
C CYS A 393 -31.97 -24.74 -30.63
N ALA A 394 -33.21 -24.28 -30.78
CA ALA A 394 -33.52 -22.86 -30.88
C ALA A 394 -33.15 -22.04 -29.60
N LEU A 395 -33.17 -22.71 -28.44
CA LEU A 395 -32.80 -22.10 -27.15
C LEU A 395 -31.30 -22.18 -26.85
N ARG A 396 -30.46 -22.56 -27.83
CA ARG A 396 -29.03 -22.79 -27.63
C ARG A 396 -28.30 -21.57 -27.03
N ALA A 397 -28.60 -20.39 -27.52
CA ALA A 397 -27.98 -19.14 -27.07
C ALA A 397 -28.32 -18.83 -25.60
N ALA A 398 -29.53 -19.14 -25.15
CA ALA A 398 -29.98 -19.00 -23.76
C ALA A 398 -29.57 -20.19 -22.88
N CYS A 399 -29.06 -21.29 -23.46
CA CYS A 399 -28.71 -22.51 -22.73
C CYS A 399 -27.21 -22.67 -22.49
N LEU A 400 -26.35 -22.16 -23.36
CA LEU A 400 -24.90 -22.32 -23.34
C LEU A 400 -24.18 -20.99 -23.21
N ARG A 401 -23.16 -20.93 -22.38
CA ARG A 401 -22.31 -19.71 -22.21
C ARG A 401 -21.48 -19.41 -23.47
N THR A 402 -21.07 -20.43 -24.18
CA THR A 402 -20.27 -20.34 -25.41
C THR A 402 -20.87 -21.27 -26.46
N PRO A 403 -22.01 -20.87 -27.08
CA PRO A 403 -22.74 -21.71 -28.01
C PRO A 403 -21.93 -22.10 -29.26
N GLU A 404 -20.91 -21.32 -29.65
CA GLU A 404 -20.05 -21.58 -30.79
C GLU A 404 -19.11 -22.77 -30.54
N THR A 405 -18.64 -22.96 -29.32
CA THR A 405 -17.63 -23.97 -28.97
C THR A 405 -18.17 -25.11 -28.14
N THR A 406 -19.21 -24.90 -27.34
CA THR A 406 -19.81 -25.91 -26.46
C THR A 406 -20.93 -26.66 -27.20
N LEU A 407 -20.75 -27.93 -27.47
CA LEU A 407 -21.71 -28.71 -28.27
C LEU A 407 -23.00 -29.08 -27.53
N VAL A 408 -22.92 -29.35 -26.21
CA VAL A 408 -24.04 -29.83 -25.42
C VAL A 408 -24.09 -29.24 -24.03
N ARG A 409 -25.28 -29.12 -23.46
CA ARG A 409 -25.49 -28.70 -22.07
C ARG A 409 -25.12 -29.81 -21.09
N ASN A 410 -24.42 -29.46 -20.04
CA ASN A 410 -24.27 -30.27 -18.83
C ASN A 410 -24.96 -29.53 -17.68
N VAL A 411 -25.70 -30.22 -16.83
CA VAL A 411 -26.35 -29.70 -15.64
C VAL A 411 -26.10 -30.64 -14.46
N ALA A 412 -25.91 -30.11 -13.26
CA ALA A 412 -25.67 -30.86 -12.05
C ALA A 412 -26.70 -30.48 -10.99
N PHE A 413 -27.27 -31.48 -10.34
CA PHE A 413 -28.14 -31.33 -9.17
C PHE A 413 -27.40 -31.82 -7.95
N LEU A 414 -27.01 -30.91 -7.08
CA LEU A 414 -26.23 -31.22 -5.89
C LEU A 414 -27.14 -31.63 -4.73
N ARG A 415 -26.81 -32.76 -4.07
CA ARG A 415 -27.61 -33.33 -2.98
C ARG A 415 -27.08 -33.01 -1.59
N GLY A 416 -25.82 -32.72 -1.45
CA GLY A 416 -25.19 -32.41 -0.18
C GLY A 416 -23.66 -32.41 -0.26
N ARG A 417 -23.00 -31.95 0.76
CA ARG A 417 -21.55 -32.02 0.90
C ARG A 417 -21.12 -33.47 1.11
N VAL A 418 -20.05 -33.89 0.49
CA VAL A 418 -19.42 -35.21 0.83
C VAL A 418 -19.14 -35.14 2.33
N PRO A 419 -19.67 -36.10 3.13
CA PRO A 419 -19.19 -36.24 4.50
C PRO A 419 -17.67 -36.42 4.44
N THR A 420 -16.93 -35.54 5.07
CA THR A 420 -15.48 -35.63 5.13
C THR A 420 -15.13 -36.73 6.16
N GLU A 421 -15.46 -37.98 5.88
CA GLU A 421 -14.96 -39.14 6.62
C GLU A 421 -13.61 -39.67 6.10
N ALA A 422 -12.95 -38.93 5.23
CA ALA A 422 -11.53 -39.11 5.12
C ALA A 422 -10.92 -38.52 6.37
N ALA A 423 -10.35 -39.35 7.25
CA ALA A 423 -9.40 -38.92 8.25
C ALA A 423 -8.49 -37.88 7.59
N PRO A 424 -8.36 -36.67 8.16
CA PRO A 424 -7.56 -35.62 7.54
C PRO A 424 -6.22 -36.23 7.19
N SER A 425 -5.89 -36.26 5.90
CA SER A 425 -4.54 -36.66 5.48
C SER A 425 -3.57 -35.89 6.36
N PRO A 426 -2.56 -36.50 6.96
CA PRO A 426 -1.66 -35.77 7.84
C PRO A 426 -1.23 -34.49 7.13
N PRO A 427 -1.29 -33.35 7.78
CA PRO A 427 -1.01 -32.07 7.15
C PRO A 427 0.36 -32.19 6.48
N LYS A 428 0.45 -31.89 5.19
CA LYS A 428 1.71 -31.90 4.48
C LYS A 428 2.69 -31.03 5.28
N ASP A 429 3.86 -31.56 5.60
CA ASP A 429 4.90 -30.82 6.30
C ASP A 429 5.44 -29.71 5.41
N THR A 430 4.78 -28.55 5.45
CA THR A 430 5.13 -27.35 4.71
C THR A 430 5.58 -26.26 5.68
N HIS A 431 6.34 -25.27 5.20
CA HIS A 431 6.69 -24.09 6.00
C HIS A 431 5.45 -23.38 6.56
N THR A 432 4.36 -23.35 5.79
CA THR A 432 3.07 -22.79 6.25
C THR A 432 2.51 -23.58 7.42
N THR A 433 2.46 -24.91 7.30
CA THR A 433 1.93 -25.78 8.38
C THR A 433 2.77 -25.67 9.65
N ARG A 434 4.09 -25.68 9.52
CA ARG A 434 5.01 -25.48 10.67
C ARG A 434 4.80 -24.11 11.34
N MET A 435 4.60 -23.05 10.55
CA MET A 435 4.32 -21.70 11.08
C MET A 435 3.00 -21.67 11.82
N GLN A 436 1.94 -22.27 11.27
CA GLN A 436 0.64 -22.39 11.93
C GLN A 436 0.74 -23.15 13.26
N GLN A 437 1.40 -24.31 13.26
CA GLN A 437 1.61 -25.10 14.47
C GLN A 437 2.34 -24.28 15.55
N ARG A 438 3.37 -23.54 15.20
CA ARG A 438 4.10 -22.69 16.15
C ARG A 438 3.23 -21.56 16.70
N LEU A 439 2.47 -20.87 15.82
CA LEU A 439 1.58 -19.78 16.20
C LEU A 439 0.42 -20.25 17.08
N ASP A 440 -0.13 -21.43 16.82
CA ASP A 440 -1.30 -21.95 17.54
C ASP A 440 -0.96 -22.49 18.94
N THR A 441 0.32 -22.62 19.29
CA THR A 441 0.71 -22.91 20.68
C THR A 441 0.40 -21.73 21.61
N PRO A 442 0.11 -21.96 22.91
CA PRO A 442 -0.09 -20.88 23.87
C PRO A 442 1.10 -19.91 23.93
N ALA A 443 2.33 -20.44 23.89
CA ALA A 443 3.55 -19.64 23.88
C ALA A 443 3.69 -18.81 22.58
N GLY A 444 3.44 -19.42 21.42
CA GLY A 444 3.47 -18.73 20.13
C GLY A 444 2.45 -17.59 20.05
N ARG A 445 1.23 -17.82 20.52
CA ARG A 445 0.19 -16.78 20.61
C ARG A 445 0.59 -15.65 21.56
N ALA A 446 1.17 -15.96 22.70
CA ALA A 446 1.62 -14.94 23.65
C ALA A 446 2.77 -14.10 23.07
N GLN A 447 3.76 -14.73 22.46
CA GLN A 447 4.86 -14.03 21.79
C GLN A 447 4.38 -13.18 20.61
N TYR A 448 3.53 -13.74 19.75
CA TYR A 448 2.96 -12.99 18.62
C TYR A 448 2.08 -11.82 19.08
N GLY A 449 1.34 -11.98 20.18
CA GLY A 449 0.52 -10.94 20.77
C GLY A 449 1.28 -9.69 21.18
N ARG A 450 2.55 -9.83 21.60
CA ARG A 450 3.45 -8.69 21.92
C ARG A 450 3.68 -7.76 20.74
N ARG A 451 3.58 -8.28 19.51
CA ARG A 451 3.71 -7.47 18.28
C ARG A 451 2.81 -6.24 18.32
N PHE A 452 1.52 -6.43 18.67
CA PHE A 452 0.54 -5.36 18.67
C PHE A 452 0.95 -4.20 19.59
N ALA A 453 1.35 -4.52 20.84
CA ALA A 453 1.84 -3.52 21.79
C ALA A 453 3.17 -2.88 21.37
N THR A 454 3.92 -3.51 20.47
CA THR A 454 5.20 -2.98 19.98
C THR A 454 4.98 -1.97 18.84
N VAL A 455 4.21 -2.32 17.80
CA VAL A 455 4.13 -1.50 16.57
C VAL A 455 3.02 -0.46 16.61
N GLU A 456 1.86 -0.75 17.18
CA GLU A 456 0.71 0.17 17.15
C GLU A 456 1.02 1.54 17.78
N PRO A 457 1.66 1.63 18.98
CA PRO A 457 2.00 2.93 19.56
C PRO A 457 2.96 3.74 18.68
N VAL A 458 3.89 3.07 17.98
CA VAL A 458 4.87 3.71 17.10
C VAL A 458 4.16 4.32 15.89
N PHE A 459 3.31 3.53 15.20
CA PHE A 459 2.55 4.04 14.06
C PHE A 459 1.52 5.09 14.49
N ALA A 460 0.90 4.95 15.66
CA ALA A 460 0.02 5.95 16.21
C ALA A 460 0.75 7.28 16.47
N ASN A 461 1.95 7.24 17.07
CA ASN A 461 2.78 8.42 17.27
C ASN A 461 3.12 9.13 15.94
N ILE A 462 3.56 8.38 14.93
CA ILE A 462 3.90 8.94 13.61
C ILE A 462 2.67 9.53 12.93
N ARG A 463 1.52 8.84 12.97
CA ARG A 463 0.31 9.28 12.25
C ARG A 463 -0.43 10.41 12.94
N PHE A 464 -0.65 10.29 14.26
CA PHE A 464 -1.51 11.23 14.99
C PHE A 464 -0.72 12.38 15.61
N ASN A 465 0.35 12.09 16.36
CA ASN A 465 1.12 13.15 17.03
C ASN A 465 1.96 13.93 16.02
N LYS A 466 2.62 13.23 15.08
CA LYS A 466 3.45 13.88 14.04
C LYS A 466 2.70 14.20 12.76
N ARG A 467 1.39 13.87 12.70
CA ARG A 467 0.47 14.23 11.62
C ARG A 467 0.90 13.74 10.23
N LEU A 468 1.51 12.55 10.15
CA LEU A 468 1.78 11.91 8.87
C LEU A 468 0.52 11.21 8.35
N ASP A 469 -0.39 11.96 7.77
CA ASP A 469 -1.60 11.47 7.12
C ASP A 469 -1.39 11.18 5.63
N ARG A 470 -0.38 11.82 5.01
CA ARG A 470 0.01 11.67 3.62
C ARG A 470 1.46 12.08 3.36
N PHE A 471 2.09 11.47 2.36
CA PHE A 471 3.36 11.97 1.85
C PHE A 471 3.16 13.24 1.03
N THR A 472 3.97 14.25 1.30
CA THR A 472 3.91 15.54 0.60
C THR A 472 4.82 15.58 -0.62
N LEU A 473 5.82 14.71 -0.67
CA LEU A 473 6.79 14.56 -1.75
C LEU A 473 6.33 13.55 -2.80
N ARG A 474 6.98 13.57 -3.98
CA ARG A 474 6.76 12.67 -5.10
C ARG A 474 8.06 11.97 -5.50
N GLY A 475 7.93 10.76 -5.99
CA GLY A 475 9.05 9.88 -6.34
C GLY A 475 9.59 9.12 -5.13
N ARG A 476 9.91 7.85 -5.34
CA ARG A 476 10.28 6.91 -4.26
C ARG A 476 11.42 7.45 -3.39
N THR A 477 12.49 7.94 -3.98
CA THR A 477 13.67 8.42 -3.24
C THR A 477 13.33 9.53 -2.25
N LYS A 478 12.53 10.51 -2.67
CA LYS A 478 12.10 11.62 -1.80
C LYS A 478 11.14 11.16 -0.72
N VAL A 479 10.24 10.22 -1.05
CA VAL A 479 9.28 9.64 -0.08
C VAL A 479 10.00 8.80 0.97
N VAL A 480 11.01 8.01 0.57
CA VAL A 480 11.88 7.28 1.51
C VAL A 480 12.55 8.26 2.48
N GLY A 481 13.13 9.35 1.97
CA GLY A 481 13.74 10.38 2.83
C GLY A 481 12.73 11.00 3.80
N GLN A 482 11.51 11.29 3.34
CA GLN A 482 10.45 11.80 4.21
C GLN A 482 10.03 10.78 5.28
N TRP A 483 9.89 9.50 4.93
CA TRP A 483 9.56 8.43 5.86
C TRP A 483 10.64 8.27 6.93
N LEU A 484 11.91 8.19 6.51
CA LEU A 484 13.06 8.13 7.41
C LEU A 484 13.10 9.31 8.38
N LEU A 485 12.76 10.53 7.93
CA LEU A 485 12.71 11.71 8.80
C LEU A 485 11.67 11.55 9.92
N PHE A 486 10.49 11.01 9.63
CA PHE A 486 9.48 10.73 10.67
C PHE A 486 9.95 9.65 11.65
N CYS A 487 10.55 8.57 11.15
CA CYS A 487 11.10 7.50 11.96
C CYS A 487 12.27 7.98 12.83
N LEU A 488 13.14 8.83 12.27
CA LEU A 488 14.23 9.48 12.99
C LEU A 488 13.72 10.32 14.16
N VAL A 489 12.71 11.16 13.92
CA VAL A 489 12.12 12.02 14.97
C VAL A 489 11.52 11.16 16.09
N HIS A 490 10.86 10.03 15.74
CA HIS A 490 10.36 9.09 16.73
C HIS A 490 11.50 8.52 17.61
N ASN A 491 12.59 8.05 17.00
CA ASN A 491 13.73 7.48 17.74
C ASN A 491 14.40 8.53 18.65
N ILE A 492 14.53 9.78 18.18
CA ILE A 492 15.07 10.87 19.02
C ILE A 492 14.18 11.14 20.23
N GLU A 493 12.87 11.10 20.09
CA GLU A 493 11.95 11.23 21.23
C GLU A 493 12.12 10.07 22.23
N LYS A 494 12.31 8.85 21.74
CA LYS A 494 12.57 7.71 22.61
C LYS A 494 13.89 7.86 23.38
N LEU A 495 14.96 8.32 22.72
CA LEU A 495 16.23 8.67 23.38
C LEU A 495 16.02 9.72 24.49
N ALA A 496 15.29 10.80 24.19
CA ALA A 496 15.02 11.84 25.16
C ALA A 496 14.24 11.34 26.39
N HIS A 497 13.24 10.48 26.17
CA HIS A 497 12.45 9.89 27.26
C HIS A 497 13.22 8.85 28.09
N ALA A 498 14.24 8.22 27.53
CA ALA A 498 15.13 7.30 28.26
C ALA A 498 16.14 7.99 29.19
N GLY A 499 16.03 9.31 29.35
CA GLY A 499 16.91 10.05 30.26
C GLY A 499 18.29 10.43 29.70
N TYR A 500 18.48 10.26 28.38
CA TYR A 500 19.72 10.66 27.70
C TYR A 500 19.92 12.21 27.64
N ALA A 501 18.98 12.94 28.19
CA ALA A 501 18.98 14.40 28.20
C ALA A 501 19.57 14.99 29.50
N ALA A 502 20.14 14.17 30.39
CA ALA A 502 20.77 14.60 31.65
C ALA A 502 22.27 14.69 31.53
#